data_950159fcdf4d9b29081a483fbd75c8cc
#
_entry.id   950159fcdf4d9b29081a483fbd75c8cc
#
_cell.length_a   1.000
_cell.length_b   1.000
_cell.length_c   1.000
_cell.angle_alpha   90.00
_cell.angle_beta   90.00
_cell.angle_gamma   90.00
#
_symmetry.space_group_name_H-M   'P 1'
#
loop_
_entity.id
_entity.type
_entity.pdbx_description
1 polymer ?
#
loop_
_entity_poly.entity_id
_entity_poly.type
_entity_poly.pdbx_seq_one_letter_code
_entity_poly.pdbx_strand_id
1 'polypeptide(L)'
;MEQIDLFQPTKTQHVIEREYTTEHRPISLLNQDSSIEFDVSLSENEMIKFNDTYLYVKFKLITKPTANGTKNKTRGANYLLNSLFRQIVISANGVEITQPIPDFMYKAYLEAKLGYSENAKISHLKGAYWYDTPEEAQKMLGGGETMEMMGRLHLDLTHQQKAFPGPCNLHFKLDMNSPMFLFETDSPDLKLEIIDLNLMVQRLVLNPKSIQGIKQKHQRTEMVIPLSSSYCRAIPIAGGTLDISLEDVCRGKMPKSIYFAMVENTAYNGTFTSNPYDFKPFNLNFLAAYIDGAQFPSIAYQPNFEKKHCMREFMGLARAIRQNDTDSLAKISYEQFIKSPIFGISLQPDLDEGDAHNVMVNPAREGILRMQLRFAKPLEESITAIILMDFDSEIRVDPDGNFSFKR
;
A
#
# COMPACT_ATOMS: atom_id res chain seq x y z
N MET A 1 -10.42 -6.75 38.81
CA MET A 1 -11.50 -5.99 39.50
C MET A 1 -12.73 -5.74 38.62
N GLU A 2 -12.57 -5.63 37.30
CA GLU A 2 -13.72 -5.45 36.36
C GLU A 2 -14.75 -6.59 36.39
N GLN A 3 -14.37 -7.81 36.71
CA GLN A 3 -15.26 -8.97 36.77
C GLN A 3 -16.23 -8.95 37.95
N ILE A 4 -16.03 -8.09 38.95
CA ILE A 4 -16.83 -8.01 40.17
C ILE A 4 -17.68 -6.73 40.23
N ASP A 5 -17.50 -5.82 39.26
CA ASP A 5 -18.21 -4.55 39.21
C ASP A 5 -19.58 -4.73 38.51
N LEU A 6 -20.54 -5.19 39.28
CA LEU A 6 -21.93 -5.45 38.83
C LEU A 6 -22.79 -4.18 38.82
N PHE A 7 -22.25 -3.04 39.24
CA PHE A 7 -23.05 -1.80 39.47
C PHE A 7 -22.75 -0.73 38.42
N GLN A 8 -21.78 -0.92 37.54
CA GLN A 8 -21.56 0.00 36.44
C GLN A 8 -22.56 -0.28 35.30
N PRO A 9 -23.30 0.74 34.84
CA PRO A 9 -24.17 0.58 33.70
C PRO A 9 -23.34 0.27 32.46
N THR A 10 -23.85 -0.64 31.63
CA THR A 10 -23.23 -0.98 30.33
C THR A 10 -23.09 0.30 29.50
N LYS A 11 -21.87 0.57 29.02
CA LYS A 11 -21.64 1.70 28.12
C LYS A 11 -22.44 1.51 26.84
N THR A 12 -23.43 2.38 26.61
CA THR A 12 -24.27 2.32 25.42
C THR A 12 -23.83 3.34 24.40
N GLN A 13 -23.71 2.92 23.15
CA GLN A 13 -23.39 3.79 22.02
C GLN A 13 -24.63 4.59 21.61
N HIS A 14 -24.57 5.94 21.65
CA HIS A 14 -25.65 6.85 21.27
C HIS A 14 -25.27 7.85 20.19
N VAL A 15 -24.04 7.77 19.67
CA VAL A 15 -23.50 8.76 18.72
C VAL A 15 -23.97 8.46 17.30
N ILE A 16 -23.96 7.18 16.91
CA ILE A 16 -24.30 6.72 15.56
C ILE A 16 -25.75 6.25 15.57
N GLU A 17 -26.59 6.86 14.73
CA GLU A 17 -27.98 6.45 14.53
C GLU A 17 -28.11 5.32 13.51
N ARG A 18 -27.33 5.40 12.44
CA ARG A 18 -27.39 4.46 11.33
C ARG A 18 -26.05 4.32 10.65
N GLU A 19 -25.77 3.09 10.20
CA GLU A 19 -24.67 2.76 9.32
C GLU A 19 -25.23 2.14 8.04
N TYR A 20 -24.73 2.55 6.86
CA TYR A 20 -25.18 2.03 5.57
C TYR A 20 -24.13 2.22 4.49
N THR A 21 -24.18 1.36 3.48
CA THR A 21 -23.27 1.42 2.33
C THR A 21 -23.95 2.10 1.14
N THR A 22 -23.23 2.97 0.47
CA THR A 22 -23.64 3.57 -0.82
C THR A 22 -22.74 3.08 -1.93
N GLU A 23 -23.34 2.79 -3.08
CA GLU A 23 -22.66 2.41 -4.30
C GLU A 23 -22.47 3.64 -5.19
N HIS A 24 -21.23 3.90 -5.58
CA HIS A 24 -20.87 4.99 -6.47
C HIS A 24 -20.31 4.43 -7.77
N ARG A 25 -20.89 4.83 -8.90
CA ARG A 25 -20.40 4.50 -10.23
C ARG A 25 -19.38 5.53 -10.68
N PRO A 26 -18.43 5.15 -11.57
CA PRO A 26 -17.52 6.10 -12.17
C PRO A 26 -18.27 7.20 -12.93
N ILE A 27 -17.77 8.42 -12.86
CA ILE A 27 -18.25 9.55 -13.68
C ILE A 27 -17.55 9.60 -15.04
N SER A 28 -16.39 8.95 -15.15
CA SER A 28 -15.62 8.80 -16.39
C SER A 28 -15.97 7.52 -17.15
N LEU A 29 -15.62 7.47 -18.44
CA LEU A 29 -15.74 6.25 -19.23
C LEU A 29 -14.72 5.20 -18.76
N LEU A 30 -15.14 3.92 -18.74
CA LEU A 30 -14.27 2.79 -18.36
C LEU A 30 -13.35 2.40 -19.54
N ASN A 31 -12.37 3.26 -19.86
CA ASN A 31 -11.34 2.99 -20.85
C ASN A 31 -9.99 2.78 -20.15
N GLN A 32 -9.15 1.89 -20.70
CA GLN A 32 -7.82 1.58 -20.15
C GLN A 32 -6.86 2.79 -20.16
N ASP A 33 -7.07 3.75 -21.06
CA ASP A 33 -6.20 4.90 -21.26
C ASP A 33 -6.67 6.15 -20.50
N SER A 34 -7.78 6.07 -19.78
CA SER A 34 -8.35 7.19 -19.02
C SER A 34 -8.34 6.94 -17.52
N SER A 35 -8.17 8.00 -16.74
CA SER A 35 -8.38 7.93 -15.30
C SER A 35 -9.83 7.61 -14.98
N ILE A 36 -10.03 6.77 -13.98
CA ILE A 36 -11.35 6.45 -13.45
C ILE A 36 -11.62 7.39 -12.28
N GLU A 37 -12.76 8.07 -12.32
CA GLU A 37 -13.08 9.11 -11.34
C GLU A 37 -14.42 8.84 -10.65
N PHE A 38 -14.48 9.12 -9.33
CA PHE A 38 -15.70 9.01 -8.53
C PHE A 38 -15.87 10.27 -7.69
N ASP A 39 -17.12 10.72 -7.56
CA ASP A 39 -17.50 11.78 -6.64
C ASP A 39 -18.37 11.23 -5.51
N VAL A 40 -18.01 11.58 -4.28
CA VAL A 40 -18.72 11.18 -3.07
C VAL A 40 -18.99 12.42 -2.23
N SER A 41 -20.21 12.88 -2.22
CA SER A 41 -20.63 14.02 -1.39
C SER A 41 -21.09 13.54 -0.02
N LEU A 42 -20.66 14.22 1.03
CA LEU A 42 -21.03 14.00 2.43
C LEU A 42 -21.83 15.17 2.96
N SER A 43 -22.93 14.84 3.61
CA SER A 43 -23.73 15.80 4.35
C SER A 43 -23.10 16.12 5.70
N GLU A 44 -23.61 17.14 6.36
CA GLU A 44 -23.14 17.61 7.66
C GLU A 44 -23.31 16.61 8.80
N ASN A 45 -24.29 15.70 8.69
CA ASN A 45 -24.56 14.64 9.67
C ASN A 45 -23.94 13.30 9.30
N GLU A 46 -23.14 13.25 8.25
CA GLU A 46 -22.52 12.03 7.76
C GLU A 46 -21.01 12.02 7.99
N MET A 47 -20.48 10.83 8.19
CA MET A 47 -19.06 10.53 8.18
C MET A 47 -18.79 9.30 7.30
N ILE A 48 -17.60 9.19 6.76
CA ILE A 48 -17.15 7.97 6.05
C ILE A 48 -16.26 7.13 6.94
N LYS A 49 -16.50 5.83 6.86
CA LYS A 49 -15.66 4.80 7.45
C LYS A 49 -14.78 4.21 6.35
N PHE A 50 -13.62 4.82 6.12
CA PHE A 50 -12.72 4.42 5.03
C PHE A 50 -12.21 2.98 5.14
N ASN A 51 -12.05 2.46 6.37
CA ASN A 51 -11.61 1.08 6.59
C ASN A 51 -12.65 0.04 6.16
N ASP A 52 -13.91 0.42 5.95
CA ASP A 52 -14.99 -0.42 5.44
C ASP A 52 -15.48 0.05 4.06
N THR A 53 -14.62 0.77 3.33
CA THR A 53 -14.87 1.20 1.94
C THR A 53 -14.15 0.26 1.00
N TYR A 54 -14.89 -0.29 0.02
CA TYR A 54 -14.42 -1.33 -0.89
C TYR A 54 -14.58 -0.90 -2.35
N LEU A 55 -13.65 -1.36 -3.18
CA LEU A 55 -13.79 -1.29 -4.63
C LEU A 55 -14.24 -2.65 -5.14
N TYR A 56 -15.32 -2.67 -5.93
CA TYR A 56 -15.79 -3.82 -6.69
C TYR A 56 -15.39 -3.65 -8.14
N VAL A 57 -14.80 -4.66 -8.75
CA VAL A 57 -14.38 -4.69 -10.15
C VAL A 57 -14.84 -5.97 -10.80
N LYS A 58 -15.52 -5.86 -11.93
CA LYS A 58 -15.88 -6.97 -12.80
C LYS A 58 -15.22 -6.77 -14.16
N PHE A 59 -14.44 -7.73 -14.60
CA PHE A 59 -13.66 -7.61 -15.83
C PHE A 59 -13.63 -8.91 -16.63
N LYS A 60 -13.21 -8.80 -17.87
CA LYS A 60 -12.99 -9.91 -18.78
C LYS A 60 -11.64 -9.74 -19.48
N LEU A 61 -10.94 -10.85 -19.67
CA LEU A 61 -9.73 -10.88 -20.48
C LEU A 61 -10.07 -11.34 -21.90
N ILE A 62 -9.72 -10.53 -22.87
CA ILE A 62 -9.90 -10.84 -24.29
C ILE A 62 -8.53 -11.23 -24.84
N THR A 63 -8.41 -12.48 -25.28
CA THR A 63 -7.20 -13.02 -25.92
C THR A 63 -7.59 -13.60 -27.27
N LYS A 64 -6.72 -13.47 -28.27
CA LYS A 64 -6.91 -14.22 -29.52
C LYS A 64 -6.60 -15.69 -29.27
N PRO A 65 -7.42 -16.62 -29.79
CA PRO A 65 -7.14 -18.06 -29.68
C PRO A 65 -5.78 -18.38 -30.30
N THR A 66 -5.01 -19.23 -29.65
CA THR A 66 -3.79 -19.80 -30.24
C THR A 66 -4.16 -20.66 -31.44
N ALA A 67 -3.30 -20.72 -32.46
CA ALA A 67 -3.52 -21.48 -33.70
C ALA A 67 -3.91 -22.96 -33.49
N ASN A 68 -3.59 -23.52 -32.30
CA ASN A 68 -3.91 -24.90 -31.94
C ASN A 68 -5.13 -25.04 -31.01
N GLY A 69 -5.94 -23.99 -30.82
CA GLY A 69 -7.11 -24.05 -29.91
C GLY A 69 -6.80 -24.25 -28.44
N THR A 70 -5.54 -24.21 -28.04
CA THR A 70 -5.11 -24.34 -26.63
C THR A 70 -5.38 -23.01 -25.93
N LYS A 71 -5.95 -23.05 -24.73
CA LYS A 71 -6.13 -21.84 -23.89
C LYS A 71 -4.76 -21.29 -23.51
N ASN A 72 -4.58 -19.99 -23.70
CA ASN A 72 -3.36 -19.28 -23.31
C ASN A 72 -3.15 -19.39 -21.79
N LYS A 73 -1.93 -19.65 -21.37
CA LYS A 73 -1.57 -19.58 -19.96
C LYS A 73 -1.46 -18.11 -19.58
N THR A 74 -2.44 -17.62 -18.83
CA THR A 74 -2.47 -16.25 -18.34
C THR A 74 -2.53 -16.27 -16.83
N ARG A 75 -1.72 -15.44 -16.18
CA ARG A 75 -1.79 -15.16 -14.74
C ARG A 75 -1.71 -13.67 -14.48
N GLY A 76 -2.43 -13.18 -13.47
CA GLY A 76 -2.38 -11.80 -13.06
C GLY A 76 -1.21 -11.53 -12.12
N ALA A 77 -0.78 -10.28 -12.06
CA ALA A 77 0.09 -9.80 -11.01
C ALA A 77 -0.56 -10.05 -9.63
N ASN A 78 0.24 -10.32 -8.61
CA ASN A 78 -0.29 -10.55 -7.27
C ASN A 78 -1.01 -9.30 -6.75
N TYR A 79 -2.04 -9.49 -5.91
CA TYR A 79 -2.85 -8.40 -5.37
C TYR A 79 -3.48 -7.54 -6.50
N LEU A 80 -4.02 -8.21 -7.52
CA LEU A 80 -4.43 -7.62 -8.80
C LEU A 80 -5.36 -6.42 -8.64
N LEU A 81 -6.32 -6.44 -7.69
CA LEU A 81 -7.23 -5.33 -7.45
C LEU A 81 -6.49 -4.00 -7.25
N ASN A 82 -5.44 -4.01 -6.43
CA ASN A 82 -4.63 -2.83 -6.17
C ASN A 82 -3.56 -2.59 -7.24
N SER A 83 -3.07 -3.65 -7.88
CA SER A 83 -2.14 -3.58 -9.01
C SER A 83 -2.76 -2.97 -10.27
N LEU A 84 -4.11 -2.98 -10.41
CA LEU A 84 -4.83 -2.33 -11.50
C LEU A 84 -4.48 -0.84 -11.62
N PHE A 85 -4.09 -0.21 -10.53
CA PHE A 85 -3.88 1.24 -10.48
C PHE A 85 -2.40 1.58 -10.31
N ARG A 86 -1.93 2.48 -11.17
CA ARG A 86 -0.58 3.05 -11.08
C ARG A 86 -0.52 4.14 -10.03
N GLN A 87 -1.57 4.95 -9.95
CA GLN A 87 -1.67 6.06 -9.01
C GLN A 87 -3.12 6.23 -8.56
N ILE A 88 -3.31 6.57 -7.29
CA ILE A 88 -4.62 6.93 -6.73
C ILE A 88 -4.46 8.23 -5.96
N VAL A 89 -5.33 9.19 -6.25
CA VAL A 89 -5.38 10.49 -5.57
C VAL A 89 -6.79 10.70 -5.04
N ILE A 90 -6.89 11.13 -3.78
CA ILE A 90 -8.15 11.55 -3.18
C ILE A 90 -8.03 13.02 -2.81
N SER A 91 -9.00 13.82 -3.21
CA SER A 91 -9.13 15.20 -2.79
C SER A 91 -10.44 15.44 -2.03
N ALA A 92 -10.40 16.31 -1.04
CA ALA A 92 -11.55 16.79 -0.29
C ALA A 92 -11.72 18.27 -0.55
N ASN A 93 -12.89 18.68 -1.05
CA ASN A 93 -13.17 20.06 -1.44
C ASN A 93 -12.10 20.69 -2.37
N GLY A 94 -11.51 19.85 -3.27
CA GLY A 94 -10.46 20.27 -4.20
C GLY A 94 -9.03 20.29 -3.62
N VAL A 95 -8.85 19.96 -2.35
CA VAL A 95 -7.53 19.84 -1.71
C VAL A 95 -7.13 18.37 -1.67
N GLU A 96 -5.95 18.01 -2.16
CA GLU A 96 -5.42 16.65 -2.08
C GLU A 96 -5.17 16.26 -0.61
N ILE A 97 -5.83 15.19 -0.17
CA ILE A 97 -5.71 14.62 1.18
C ILE A 97 -4.90 13.32 1.21
N THR A 98 -4.47 12.86 0.05
CA THR A 98 -3.52 11.74 -0.10
C THR A 98 -2.32 12.22 -0.88
N GLN A 99 -1.13 11.71 -0.53
CA GLN A 99 0.07 12.00 -1.32
C GLN A 99 -0.01 11.24 -2.66
N PRO A 100 0.19 11.91 -3.81
CA PRO A 100 0.30 11.23 -5.10
C PRO A 100 1.52 10.30 -5.10
N ILE A 101 1.31 9.02 -5.35
CA ILE A 101 2.37 8.00 -5.38
C ILE A 101 2.33 7.34 -6.76
N PRO A 102 3.32 7.62 -7.64
CA PRO A 102 3.33 7.07 -9.00
C PRO A 102 3.54 5.56 -9.07
N ASP A 103 4.04 4.96 -7.98
CA ASP A 103 4.30 3.52 -7.83
C ASP A 103 3.36 2.89 -6.79
N PHE A 104 2.08 3.28 -6.83
CA PHE A 104 1.06 2.83 -5.87
C PHE A 104 0.97 1.29 -5.79
N MET A 105 1.08 0.60 -6.92
CA MET A 105 1.01 -0.86 -6.98
C MET A 105 2.14 -1.53 -6.16
N TYR A 106 3.36 -0.98 -6.18
CA TYR A 106 4.46 -1.49 -5.35
C TYR A 106 4.25 -1.18 -3.87
N LYS A 107 3.77 0.05 -3.55
CA LYS A 107 3.37 0.41 -2.19
C LYS A 107 2.36 -0.60 -1.66
N ALA A 108 1.25 -0.78 -2.35
CA ALA A 108 0.17 -1.65 -1.94
C ALA A 108 0.62 -3.12 -1.75
N TYR A 109 1.41 -3.63 -2.70
CA TYR A 109 1.93 -4.99 -2.62
C TYR A 109 2.90 -5.19 -1.45
N LEU A 110 3.87 -4.28 -1.27
CA LEU A 110 4.86 -4.39 -0.19
C LEU A 110 4.20 -4.26 1.18
N GLU A 111 3.32 -3.28 1.39
CA GLU A 111 2.60 -3.13 2.64
C GLU A 111 1.70 -4.34 2.94
N ALA A 112 1.00 -4.87 1.94
CA ALA A 112 0.19 -6.06 2.12
C ALA A 112 1.06 -7.29 2.45
N LYS A 113 2.19 -7.46 1.79
CA LYS A 113 3.12 -8.57 2.02
C LYS A 113 3.75 -8.51 3.40
N LEU A 114 4.10 -7.31 3.88
CA LEU A 114 4.79 -7.07 5.14
C LEU A 114 3.84 -6.91 6.33
N GLY A 115 2.62 -6.40 6.12
CA GLY A 115 1.70 -6.02 7.18
C GLY A 115 0.57 -7.02 7.47
N TYR A 116 0.13 -7.82 6.47
CA TYR A 116 -0.96 -8.76 6.68
C TYR A 116 -0.47 -10.14 7.11
N SER A 117 -1.20 -10.75 8.05
CA SER A 117 -0.97 -12.12 8.49
C SER A 117 -1.31 -13.14 7.38
N GLU A 118 -0.79 -14.36 7.51
CA GLU A 118 -1.14 -15.47 6.60
C GLU A 118 -2.66 -15.74 6.58
N ASN A 119 -3.32 -15.63 7.73
CA ASN A 119 -4.77 -15.78 7.82
C ASN A 119 -5.53 -14.75 6.96
N ALA A 120 -5.06 -13.51 6.89
CA ALA A 120 -5.63 -12.51 6.02
C ALA A 120 -5.42 -12.84 4.54
N LYS A 121 -4.22 -13.32 4.20
CA LYS A 121 -3.83 -13.70 2.82
C LYS A 121 -4.64 -14.86 2.27
N ILE A 122 -4.95 -15.87 3.09
CA ILE A 122 -5.77 -17.01 2.69
C ILE A 122 -7.28 -16.77 2.78
N SER A 123 -7.72 -15.64 3.38
CA SER A 123 -9.13 -15.27 3.55
C SER A 123 -9.53 -14.08 2.67
N HIS A 124 -9.73 -12.91 3.26
CA HIS A 124 -10.33 -11.76 2.58
C HIS A 124 -9.44 -11.16 1.47
N LEU A 125 -8.12 -11.29 1.53
CA LEU A 125 -7.26 -10.83 0.45
C LEU A 125 -7.41 -11.64 -0.84
N LYS A 126 -7.95 -12.87 -0.78
CA LYS A 126 -8.31 -13.63 -1.99
C LYS A 126 -9.35 -12.89 -2.83
N GLY A 127 -10.27 -12.14 -2.21
CA GLY A 127 -11.21 -11.27 -2.92
C GLY A 127 -10.53 -10.16 -3.74
N ALA A 128 -9.32 -9.74 -3.35
CA ALA A 128 -8.47 -8.80 -4.08
C ALA A 128 -7.43 -9.48 -4.99
N TYR A 129 -7.58 -10.79 -5.24
CA TYR A 129 -6.68 -11.61 -6.05
C TYR A 129 -5.28 -11.77 -5.43
N TRP A 130 -5.21 -12.00 -4.12
CA TRP A 130 -3.96 -12.40 -3.49
C TRP A 130 -3.72 -13.91 -3.69
N TYR A 131 -2.51 -14.29 -4.07
CA TYR A 131 -2.11 -15.70 -4.22
C TYR A 131 -0.69 -15.91 -3.66
N ASP A 132 -0.41 -17.16 -3.28
CA ASP A 132 0.89 -17.55 -2.74
C ASP A 132 1.75 -18.29 -3.77
N THR A 133 1.09 -18.96 -4.73
CA THR A 133 1.78 -19.72 -5.77
C THR A 133 1.31 -19.35 -7.18
N PRO A 134 2.19 -19.43 -8.19
CA PRO A 134 1.84 -19.14 -9.59
C PRO A 134 0.71 -20.02 -10.14
N GLU A 135 0.62 -21.27 -9.67
CA GLU A 135 -0.43 -22.22 -10.06
C GLU A 135 -1.81 -21.79 -9.56
N GLU A 136 -1.86 -21.24 -8.35
CA GLU A 136 -3.07 -20.66 -7.78
C GLU A 136 -3.53 -19.47 -8.61
N ALA A 137 -2.62 -18.55 -8.95
CA ALA A 137 -2.89 -17.40 -9.79
C ALA A 137 -3.52 -17.78 -11.13
N GLN A 138 -2.98 -18.81 -11.79
CA GLN A 138 -3.51 -19.28 -13.06
C GLN A 138 -4.92 -19.85 -12.92
N LYS A 139 -5.21 -20.59 -11.84
CA LYS A 139 -6.55 -21.11 -11.56
C LYS A 139 -7.57 -20.02 -11.31
N MET A 140 -7.18 -18.96 -10.58
CA MET A 140 -8.06 -17.85 -10.26
C MET A 140 -8.53 -17.08 -11.50
N LEU A 141 -7.70 -16.97 -12.55
CA LEU A 141 -8.06 -16.28 -13.80
C LEU A 141 -8.91 -17.10 -14.79
N GLY A 142 -9.09 -18.40 -14.56
CA GLY A 142 -10.14 -19.24 -15.14
C GLY A 142 -10.33 -19.29 -16.67
N GLY A 143 -9.44 -18.80 -17.47
CA GLY A 143 -9.47 -19.07 -18.93
C GLY A 143 -10.51 -18.34 -19.76
N GLY A 144 -10.74 -17.07 -19.56
CA GLY A 144 -11.52 -16.18 -20.45
C GLY A 144 -12.97 -15.93 -20.04
N GLU A 145 -13.36 -16.37 -18.86
CA GLU A 145 -14.63 -16.03 -18.25
C GLU A 145 -14.59 -14.65 -17.57
N THR A 146 -15.76 -14.08 -17.33
CA THR A 146 -15.88 -12.84 -16.56
C THR A 146 -15.45 -13.09 -15.12
N MET A 147 -14.62 -12.23 -14.57
CA MET A 147 -14.08 -12.32 -13.22
C MET A 147 -14.54 -11.16 -12.37
N GLU A 148 -14.66 -11.43 -11.07
CA GLU A 148 -15.02 -10.45 -10.05
C GLU A 148 -13.93 -10.36 -9.00
N MET A 149 -13.65 -9.14 -8.59
CA MET A 149 -12.79 -8.84 -7.45
C MET A 149 -13.48 -7.80 -6.56
N MET A 150 -13.33 -7.95 -5.26
CA MET A 150 -13.77 -6.95 -4.31
C MET A 150 -12.77 -6.88 -3.15
N GLY A 151 -12.36 -5.69 -2.80
CA GLY A 151 -11.41 -5.49 -1.72
C GLY A 151 -11.25 -4.02 -1.38
N ARG A 152 -10.48 -3.78 -0.33
CA ARG A 152 -10.12 -2.43 0.09
C ARG A 152 -9.03 -1.89 -0.83
N LEU A 153 -9.16 -0.63 -1.25
CA LEU A 153 -8.02 0.08 -1.83
C LEU A 153 -6.95 0.26 -0.75
N HIS A 154 -5.71 -0.05 -1.07
CA HIS A 154 -4.60 -0.03 -0.12
C HIS A 154 -4.02 1.38 0.06
N LEU A 155 -4.85 2.29 0.58
CA LEU A 155 -4.52 3.68 0.85
C LEU A 155 -4.30 3.91 2.35
N ASP A 156 -3.51 4.90 2.71
CA ASP A 156 -3.27 5.26 4.12
C ASP A 156 -4.58 5.57 4.85
N LEU A 157 -5.51 6.25 4.16
CA LEU A 157 -6.85 6.55 4.67
C LEU A 157 -7.69 5.31 4.98
N THR A 158 -7.55 4.25 4.20
CA THR A 158 -8.34 3.02 4.40
C THR A 158 -7.83 2.16 5.55
N HIS A 159 -6.64 2.45 6.08
CA HIS A 159 -6.10 1.83 7.29
C HIS A 159 -6.41 2.64 8.56
N GLN A 160 -7.04 3.83 8.41
CA GLN A 160 -7.42 4.68 9.52
C GLN A 160 -8.73 4.20 10.16
N GLN A 161 -8.75 4.11 11.49
CA GLN A 161 -9.94 3.68 12.25
C GLN A 161 -10.93 4.81 12.53
N LYS A 162 -10.46 6.08 12.55
CA LYS A 162 -11.33 7.23 12.78
C LYS A 162 -12.17 7.50 11.54
N ALA A 163 -13.47 7.78 11.74
CA ALA A 163 -14.35 8.19 10.67
C ALA A 163 -13.95 9.56 10.11
N PHE A 164 -14.05 9.70 8.80
CA PHE A 164 -13.75 10.95 8.08
C PHE A 164 -14.97 11.86 8.11
N PRO A 165 -14.84 13.13 8.55
CA PRO A 165 -15.98 14.00 8.79
C PRO A 165 -16.52 14.65 7.50
N GLY A 166 -17.84 14.87 7.47
CA GLY A 166 -18.53 15.80 6.59
C GLY A 166 -18.80 17.16 7.27
N PRO A 167 -19.29 18.19 6.53
CA PRO A 167 -19.62 18.13 5.09
C PRO A 167 -18.38 18.27 4.20
N CYS A 168 -18.29 17.47 3.16
CA CYS A 168 -17.26 17.63 2.14
C CYS A 168 -17.62 16.88 0.85
N ASN A 169 -16.98 17.28 -0.25
CA ASN A 169 -17.01 16.55 -1.51
C ASN A 169 -15.67 15.86 -1.71
N LEU A 170 -15.69 14.53 -1.73
CA LEU A 170 -14.53 13.72 -2.01
C LEU A 170 -14.49 13.37 -3.49
N HIS A 171 -13.36 13.60 -4.11
CA HIS A 171 -13.08 13.21 -5.47
C HIS A 171 -11.96 12.18 -5.48
N PHE A 172 -12.23 11.00 -6.05
CA PHE A 172 -11.29 9.91 -6.20
C PHE A 172 -10.86 9.86 -7.66
N LYS A 173 -9.56 9.90 -7.90
CA LYS A 173 -8.95 9.73 -9.21
C LYS A 173 -8.02 8.52 -9.18
N LEU A 174 -8.31 7.54 -10.05
CA LEU A 174 -7.59 6.28 -10.15
C LEU A 174 -7.00 6.16 -11.56
N ASP A 175 -5.69 6.23 -11.68
CA ASP A 175 -4.99 6.07 -12.95
C ASP A 175 -4.66 4.60 -13.16
N MET A 176 -5.13 4.03 -14.28
CA MET A 176 -4.96 2.60 -14.61
C MET A 176 -3.51 2.25 -14.94
N ASN A 177 -3.16 1.02 -14.63
CA ASN A 177 -1.87 0.45 -15.00
C ASN A 177 -1.95 -0.26 -16.36
N SER A 178 -0.80 -0.45 -17.01
CA SER A 178 -0.70 -1.13 -18.30
C SER A 178 -1.05 -2.62 -18.18
N PRO A 179 -1.80 -3.22 -19.13
CA PRO A 179 -2.01 -4.68 -19.18
C PRO A 179 -0.70 -5.50 -19.19
N MET A 180 0.38 -4.95 -19.75
CA MET A 180 1.70 -5.60 -19.77
C MET A 180 2.30 -5.72 -18.36
N PHE A 181 1.96 -4.82 -17.45
CA PHE A 181 2.33 -4.90 -16.05
C PHE A 181 1.44 -5.88 -15.28
N LEU A 182 0.14 -5.89 -15.63
CA LEU A 182 -0.88 -6.61 -14.88
C LEU A 182 -0.90 -8.12 -15.14
N PHE A 183 -0.46 -8.56 -16.32
CA PHE A 183 -0.63 -9.96 -16.74
C PHE A 183 0.64 -10.54 -17.33
N GLU A 184 0.96 -11.76 -16.91
CA GLU A 184 1.88 -12.64 -17.61
C GLU A 184 1.08 -13.57 -18.53
N THR A 185 1.41 -13.61 -19.82
CA THR A 185 0.67 -14.41 -20.78
C THR A 185 1.51 -14.73 -22.02
N ASP A 186 1.23 -15.88 -22.63
CA ASP A 186 1.79 -16.25 -23.93
C ASP A 186 1.08 -15.52 -25.10
N SER A 187 0.02 -14.74 -24.82
CA SER A 187 -0.74 -13.99 -25.82
C SER A 187 -0.34 -12.51 -25.86
N PRO A 188 0.34 -12.03 -26.92
CA PRO A 188 0.75 -10.62 -27.00
C PRO A 188 -0.42 -9.65 -27.21
N ASP A 189 -1.60 -10.15 -27.61
CA ASP A 189 -2.80 -9.36 -27.93
C ASP A 189 -3.82 -9.31 -26.77
N LEU A 190 -3.40 -9.63 -25.55
CA LEU A 190 -4.27 -9.60 -24.38
C LEU A 190 -4.80 -8.19 -24.14
N LYS A 191 -6.12 -8.09 -23.98
CA LYS A 191 -6.82 -6.85 -23.59
C LYS A 191 -7.64 -7.11 -22.34
N LEU A 192 -7.62 -6.14 -21.44
CA LEU A 192 -8.47 -6.07 -20.26
C LEU A 192 -9.71 -5.25 -20.61
N GLU A 193 -10.89 -5.82 -20.45
CA GLU A 193 -12.17 -5.13 -20.56
C GLU A 193 -12.83 -5.05 -19.19
N ILE A 194 -12.98 -3.85 -18.65
CA ILE A 194 -13.72 -3.62 -17.41
C ILE A 194 -15.21 -3.56 -17.76
N ILE A 195 -16.00 -4.48 -17.19
CA ILE A 195 -17.45 -4.57 -17.42
C ILE A 195 -18.19 -3.70 -16.40
N ASP A 196 -17.75 -3.74 -15.14
CA ASP A 196 -18.37 -3.00 -14.05
C ASP A 196 -17.31 -2.62 -13.02
N LEU A 197 -17.43 -1.43 -12.45
CA LEU A 197 -16.52 -0.91 -11.45
C LEU A 197 -17.28 0.04 -10.53
N ASN A 198 -17.38 -0.30 -9.25
CA ASN A 198 -18.18 0.44 -8.29
C ASN A 198 -17.41 0.67 -6.98
N LEU A 199 -17.48 1.89 -6.46
CA LEU A 199 -16.94 2.24 -5.15
C LEU A 199 -18.04 2.12 -4.10
N MET A 200 -17.87 1.16 -3.18
CA MET A 200 -18.77 0.90 -2.05
C MET A 200 -18.31 1.69 -0.84
N VAL A 201 -19.02 2.76 -0.50
CA VAL A 201 -18.65 3.67 0.58
C VAL A 201 -19.51 3.43 1.81
N GLN A 202 -18.87 3.13 2.93
CA GLN A 202 -19.55 2.95 4.21
C GLN A 202 -19.75 4.29 4.90
N ARG A 203 -21.01 4.64 5.16
CA ARG A 203 -21.43 5.89 5.77
C ARG A 203 -21.99 5.68 7.18
N LEU A 204 -21.65 6.60 8.06
CA LEU A 204 -22.19 6.72 9.41
C LEU A 204 -23.07 7.97 9.48
N VAL A 205 -24.29 7.82 9.97
CA VAL A 205 -25.18 8.95 10.29
C VAL A 205 -25.15 9.19 11.79
N LEU A 206 -24.80 10.40 12.18
CA LEU A 206 -24.69 10.78 13.58
C LEU A 206 -26.01 11.38 14.09
N ASN A 207 -26.27 11.20 15.39
CA ASN A 207 -27.40 11.85 16.00
C ASN A 207 -27.20 13.38 16.11
N PRO A 208 -28.28 14.20 16.09
CA PRO A 208 -28.17 15.67 16.07
C PRO A 208 -27.43 16.27 17.27
N LYS A 209 -27.55 15.66 18.46
CA LYS A 209 -26.86 16.14 19.68
C LYS A 209 -25.34 15.95 19.55
N SER A 210 -24.91 14.82 19.00
CA SER A 210 -23.49 14.53 18.77
C SER A 210 -22.90 15.45 17.73
N ILE A 211 -23.62 15.73 16.64
CA ILE A 211 -23.19 16.69 15.61
C ILE A 211 -22.99 18.07 16.23
N GLN A 212 -23.96 18.55 17.01
CA GLN A 212 -23.85 19.84 17.67
C GLN A 212 -22.62 19.91 18.61
N GLY A 213 -22.37 18.84 19.37
CA GLY A 213 -21.20 18.76 20.23
C GLY A 213 -19.87 18.77 19.45
N ILE A 214 -19.80 18.04 18.33
CA ILE A 214 -18.63 18.03 17.44
C ILE A 214 -18.41 19.43 16.85
N LYS A 215 -19.47 20.11 16.34
CA LYS A 215 -19.37 21.45 15.79
C LYS A 215 -18.88 22.47 16.82
N GLN A 216 -19.43 22.47 18.02
CA GLN A 216 -19.02 23.39 19.08
C GLN A 216 -17.54 23.20 19.44
N LYS A 217 -17.07 21.97 19.45
CA LYS A 217 -15.65 21.67 19.69
C LYS A 217 -14.80 22.09 18.49
N HIS A 218 -15.24 21.81 17.27
CA HIS A 218 -14.53 22.15 16.04
C HIS A 218 -14.35 23.66 15.84
N GLN A 219 -15.33 24.49 16.21
CA GLN A 219 -15.22 25.93 16.19
C GLN A 219 -14.06 26.48 17.04
N ARG A 220 -13.53 25.67 17.98
CA ARG A 220 -12.45 26.07 18.90
C ARG A 220 -11.14 25.32 18.65
N THR A 221 -11.20 24.19 17.96
CA THR A 221 -10.06 23.28 17.84
C THR A 221 -10.11 22.58 16.48
N GLU A 222 -8.98 22.49 15.80
CA GLU A 222 -8.84 21.70 14.56
C GLU A 222 -9.20 20.24 14.80
N MET A 223 -9.79 19.58 13.81
CA MET A 223 -9.89 18.13 13.78
C MET A 223 -8.59 17.56 13.22
N VAL A 224 -8.05 16.54 13.88
CA VAL A 224 -6.81 15.87 13.47
C VAL A 224 -7.10 14.39 13.27
N ILE A 225 -6.78 13.90 12.08
CA ILE A 225 -6.83 12.49 11.70
C ILE A 225 -5.39 12.03 11.49
N PRO A 226 -4.78 11.33 12.47
CA PRO A 226 -3.42 10.82 12.34
C PRO A 226 -3.40 9.68 11.34
N LEU A 227 -2.35 9.62 10.52
CA LEU A 227 -2.15 8.61 9.50
C LEU A 227 -0.73 8.04 9.63
N SER A 228 -0.60 6.72 9.47
CA SER A 228 0.68 6.15 9.04
C SER A 228 0.69 6.18 7.52
N SER A 229 1.47 7.06 6.94
CA SER A 229 1.54 7.19 5.48
C SER A 229 2.82 6.59 4.95
N SER A 230 2.76 6.04 3.75
CA SER A 230 3.93 5.47 3.09
C SER A 230 4.11 6.08 1.70
N TYR A 231 5.35 6.28 1.33
CA TYR A 231 5.75 6.78 0.02
C TYR A 231 6.66 5.79 -0.69
N CYS A 232 6.27 5.38 -1.88
CA CYS A 232 7.08 4.49 -2.71
C CYS A 232 7.81 5.29 -3.80
N ARG A 233 9.08 4.97 -3.99
CA ARG A 233 9.92 5.57 -5.03
C ARG A 233 10.68 4.49 -5.77
N ALA A 234 10.61 4.50 -7.10
CA ALA A 234 11.37 3.65 -7.98
C ALA A 234 12.56 4.43 -8.55
N ILE A 235 13.76 3.86 -8.48
CA ILE A 235 14.98 4.48 -8.98
C ILE A 235 15.69 3.48 -9.90
N PRO A 236 15.85 3.78 -11.20
CA PRO A 236 16.57 2.90 -12.12
C PRO A 236 18.08 2.91 -11.86
N ILE A 237 18.70 1.73 -11.97
CA ILE A 237 20.15 1.53 -11.85
C ILE A 237 20.62 0.87 -13.15
N ALA A 238 21.61 1.46 -13.79
CA ALA A 238 22.11 1.00 -15.09
C ALA A 238 22.85 -0.35 -14.98
N GLY A 239 22.76 -1.17 -16.01
CA GLY A 239 23.60 -2.36 -16.17
C GLY A 239 25.10 -1.97 -16.14
N GLY A 240 25.94 -2.91 -15.71
CA GLY A 240 27.38 -2.67 -15.53
C GLY A 240 27.77 -1.99 -14.20
N THR A 241 26.80 -1.53 -13.40
CA THR A 241 27.06 -0.87 -12.12
C THR A 241 27.56 -1.88 -11.08
N LEU A 242 28.63 -1.52 -10.36
CA LEU A 242 29.21 -2.29 -9.25
C LEU A 242 29.00 -1.62 -7.89
N ASP A 243 29.06 -0.29 -7.84
CA ASP A 243 28.83 0.54 -6.64
C ASP A 243 28.03 1.76 -7.06
N ILE A 244 27.01 2.12 -6.27
CA ILE A 244 26.19 3.28 -6.54
C ILE A 244 25.74 3.94 -5.23
N SER A 245 25.72 5.26 -5.22
CA SER A 245 25.07 6.07 -4.21
C SER A 245 23.80 6.66 -4.79
N LEU A 246 22.66 6.28 -4.22
CA LEU A 246 21.37 6.87 -4.52
C LEU A 246 21.24 8.12 -3.65
N GLU A 247 21.51 9.27 -4.27
CA GLU A 247 21.38 10.56 -3.58
C GLU A 247 19.92 11.02 -3.53
N ASP A 248 19.59 11.83 -2.53
CA ASP A 248 18.25 12.44 -2.40
C ASP A 248 17.09 11.43 -2.47
N VAL A 249 17.22 10.26 -1.86
CA VAL A 249 16.13 9.27 -1.76
C VAL A 249 14.92 9.89 -1.07
N CYS A 250 15.16 10.68 -0.01
CA CYS A 250 14.17 11.50 0.66
C CYS A 250 14.84 12.77 1.19
N ARG A 251 14.12 13.91 1.10
CA ARG A 251 14.56 15.19 1.64
C ARG A 251 13.45 15.80 2.50
N GLY A 252 13.81 16.51 3.56
CA GLY A 252 12.92 17.10 4.54
C GLY A 252 12.63 16.13 5.67
N LYS A 253 11.36 15.86 5.98
CA LYS A 253 10.98 14.93 7.06
C LYS A 253 11.47 13.52 6.74
N MET A 254 12.21 12.93 7.69
CA MET A 254 12.78 11.59 7.54
C MET A 254 11.75 10.50 7.85
N PRO A 255 11.79 9.38 7.12
CA PRO A 255 10.91 8.24 7.38
C PRO A 255 11.26 7.54 8.71
N LYS A 256 10.30 6.78 9.23
CA LYS A 256 10.50 5.88 10.39
C LYS A 256 11.25 4.63 9.99
N SER A 257 10.85 4.06 8.87
CA SER A 257 11.38 2.82 8.32
C SER A 257 11.52 2.93 6.81
N ILE A 258 12.47 2.18 6.27
CA ILE A 258 12.68 2.02 4.84
C ILE A 258 12.61 0.55 4.52
N TYR A 259 11.88 0.21 3.46
CA TYR A 259 11.89 -1.12 2.85
C TYR A 259 12.46 -1.01 1.44
N PHE A 260 13.43 -1.83 1.15
CA PHE A 260 14.18 -1.79 -0.09
C PHE A 260 14.11 -3.14 -0.81
N ALA A 261 13.73 -3.13 -2.08
CA ALA A 261 13.73 -4.30 -2.95
C ALA A 261 14.24 -3.92 -4.33
N MET A 262 14.64 -4.92 -5.12
CA MET A 262 15.14 -4.71 -6.47
C MET A 262 14.42 -5.64 -7.45
N VAL A 263 14.09 -5.10 -8.62
CA VAL A 263 13.41 -5.82 -9.70
C VAL A 263 14.09 -5.51 -11.04
N GLU A 264 13.99 -6.41 -12.00
CA GLU A 264 14.45 -6.14 -13.37
C GLU A 264 13.72 -4.93 -13.96
N ASN A 265 14.43 -4.05 -14.64
CA ASN A 265 13.84 -2.85 -15.22
C ASN A 265 12.77 -3.18 -16.28
N THR A 266 12.94 -4.29 -16.99
CA THR A 266 11.94 -4.84 -17.93
C THR A 266 10.64 -5.23 -17.23
N ALA A 267 10.72 -5.88 -16.07
CA ALA A 267 9.56 -6.26 -15.28
C ALA A 267 8.88 -5.02 -14.64
N TYR A 268 9.65 -4.04 -14.19
CA TYR A 268 9.11 -2.77 -13.69
C TYR A 268 8.32 -2.00 -14.76
N ASN A 269 8.85 -1.92 -15.97
CA ASN A 269 8.16 -1.25 -17.09
C ASN A 269 6.94 -2.04 -17.60
N GLY A 270 6.85 -3.32 -17.27
CA GLY A 270 5.78 -4.23 -17.66
C GLY A 270 6.09 -4.94 -18.97
N THR A 271 6.12 -6.27 -18.89
CA THR A 271 6.18 -7.18 -20.05
C THR A 271 5.29 -8.38 -19.79
N PHE A 272 4.70 -8.96 -20.84
CA PHE A 272 3.87 -10.15 -20.69
C PHE A 272 4.63 -11.42 -20.28
N THR A 273 5.95 -11.33 -20.17
CA THR A 273 6.84 -12.48 -19.85
C THR A 273 7.45 -12.43 -18.48
N SER A 274 7.27 -11.34 -17.72
CA SER A 274 7.89 -11.15 -16.41
C SER A 274 6.90 -10.71 -15.35
N ASN A 275 7.14 -11.18 -14.11
CA ASN A 275 6.36 -10.78 -12.94
C ASN A 275 6.96 -9.51 -12.32
N PRO A 276 6.20 -8.40 -12.19
CA PRO A 276 6.70 -7.15 -11.63
C PRO A 276 7.06 -7.27 -10.12
N TYR A 277 6.61 -8.30 -9.43
CA TYR A 277 6.90 -8.54 -8.02
C TYR A 277 7.94 -9.64 -7.79
N ASP A 278 8.68 -10.04 -8.82
CA ASP A 278 9.79 -10.99 -8.70
C ASP A 278 11.07 -10.24 -8.26
N PHE A 279 11.13 -9.94 -6.95
CA PHE A 279 12.30 -9.27 -6.39
C PHE A 279 13.50 -10.22 -6.35
N LYS A 280 14.66 -9.75 -6.82
CA LYS A 280 15.88 -10.54 -6.92
C LYS A 280 17.05 -9.89 -6.15
N PRO A 281 18.01 -10.69 -5.65
CA PRO A 281 19.15 -10.18 -4.90
C PRO A 281 20.22 -9.47 -5.74
N PHE A 282 20.32 -9.72 -7.04
CA PHE A 282 21.31 -9.16 -7.98
C PHE A 282 22.75 -9.15 -7.44
N ASN A 283 23.15 -10.13 -6.66
CA ASN A 283 24.45 -10.22 -5.99
C ASN A 283 24.80 -8.98 -5.12
N LEU A 284 23.80 -8.34 -4.52
CA LEU A 284 24.02 -7.27 -3.56
C LEU A 284 24.86 -7.80 -2.40
N ASN A 285 25.96 -7.10 -2.07
CA ASN A 285 26.87 -7.48 -0.99
C ASN A 285 27.10 -6.36 0.02
N PHE A 286 26.55 -5.16 -0.21
CA PHE A 286 26.58 -4.05 0.74
C PHE A 286 25.33 -3.18 0.57
N LEU A 287 24.71 -2.84 1.69
CA LEU A 287 23.57 -1.90 1.76
C LEU A 287 23.65 -1.11 3.05
N ALA A 288 23.63 0.22 2.93
CA ALA A 288 23.48 1.14 4.05
C ALA A 288 22.70 2.39 3.65
N ALA A 289 21.95 2.95 4.58
CA ALA A 289 21.32 4.25 4.47
C ALA A 289 22.11 5.27 5.28
N TYR A 290 22.11 6.52 4.85
CA TYR A 290 22.78 7.63 5.54
C TYR A 290 21.83 8.80 5.66
N ILE A 291 21.73 9.37 6.85
CA ILE A 291 21.00 10.61 7.11
C ILE A 291 22.01 11.61 7.68
N ASP A 292 22.28 12.68 6.94
CA ASP A 292 23.22 13.74 7.33
C ASP A 292 24.59 13.18 7.78
N GLY A 293 25.07 12.13 7.11
CA GLY A 293 26.34 11.46 7.40
C GLY A 293 26.26 10.34 8.46
N ALA A 294 25.17 10.22 9.22
CA ALA A 294 24.98 9.10 10.13
C ALA A 294 24.50 7.84 9.39
N GLN A 295 25.18 6.71 9.62
CA GLN A 295 24.89 5.43 8.95
C GLN A 295 23.78 4.64 9.67
N PHE A 296 22.86 4.07 8.88
CA PHE A 296 21.79 3.16 9.30
C PHE A 296 21.75 1.90 8.40
N PRO A 297 21.68 0.69 8.99
CA PRO A 297 21.94 0.43 10.40
C PRO A 297 23.38 0.80 10.78
N SER A 298 23.68 0.93 12.07
CA SER A 298 25.03 1.27 12.55
C SER A 298 26.11 0.34 12.02
N ILE A 299 25.77 -0.93 11.79
CA ILE A 299 26.59 -1.92 11.06
C ILE A 299 25.90 -2.19 9.74
N ALA A 300 26.50 -1.76 8.62
CA ALA A 300 25.96 -1.96 7.29
C ALA A 300 25.59 -3.42 6.99
N TYR A 301 24.56 -3.63 6.21
CA TYR A 301 24.19 -4.95 5.71
C TYR A 301 25.23 -5.44 4.69
N GLN A 302 25.66 -6.68 4.84
CA GLN A 302 26.63 -7.34 3.98
C GLN A 302 26.16 -8.76 3.64
N PRO A 303 25.03 -8.88 2.90
CA PRO A 303 24.48 -10.18 2.57
C PRO A 303 25.38 -10.99 1.65
N ASN A 304 25.36 -12.31 1.83
CA ASN A 304 25.99 -13.24 0.91
C ASN A 304 24.95 -14.30 0.48
N PHE A 305 24.30 -14.03 -0.65
CA PHE A 305 23.21 -14.88 -1.15
C PHE A 305 23.71 -16.23 -1.67
N GLU A 306 24.93 -16.30 -2.23
CA GLU A 306 25.51 -17.58 -2.69
C GLU A 306 25.69 -18.56 -1.54
N LYS A 307 26.15 -18.07 -0.38
CA LYS A 307 26.35 -18.86 0.84
C LYS A 307 25.12 -18.90 1.75
N LYS A 308 24.04 -18.20 1.36
CA LYS A 308 22.83 -18.01 2.19
C LYS A 308 23.12 -17.39 3.57
N HIS A 309 24.13 -16.53 3.68
CA HIS A 309 24.48 -15.80 4.90
C HIS A 309 23.84 -14.42 4.89
N CYS A 310 22.54 -14.34 5.22
CA CYS A 310 21.75 -13.12 5.19
C CYS A 310 20.88 -12.97 6.46
N MET A 311 21.27 -13.62 7.57
CA MET A 311 20.45 -13.65 8.78
C MET A 311 20.32 -12.27 9.44
N ARG A 312 21.37 -11.43 9.36
CA ARG A 312 21.35 -10.06 9.91
C ARG A 312 20.33 -9.20 9.17
N GLU A 313 20.30 -9.30 7.86
CA GLU A 313 19.40 -8.56 6.98
C GLU A 313 17.94 -9.01 7.18
N PHE A 314 17.75 -10.33 7.34
CA PHE A 314 16.44 -10.91 7.67
C PHE A 314 15.92 -10.41 9.02
N MET A 315 16.77 -10.44 10.07
CA MET A 315 16.40 -9.89 11.37
C MET A 315 16.20 -8.37 11.34
N GLY A 316 16.92 -7.66 10.47
CA GLY A 316 16.71 -6.25 10.22
C GLY A 316 15.34 -5.94 9.63
N LEU A 317 14.87 -6.78 8.67
CA LEU A 317 13.51 -6.69 8.17
C LEU A 317 12.48 -6.93 9.27
N ALA A 318 12.63 -8.01 10.05
CA ALA A 318 11.73 -8.32 11.17
C ALA A 318 11.61 -7.14 12.16
N ARG A 319 12.75 -6.50 12.47
CA ARG A 319 12.75 -5.29 13.32
C ARG A 319 12.06 -4.10 12.66
N ALA A 320 12.27 -3.87 11.37
CA ALA A 320 11.66 -2.74 10.66
C ALA A 320 10.14 -2.84 10.59
N ILE A 321 9.59 -4.06 10.44
CA ILE A 321 8.16 -4.34 10.46
C ILE A 321 7.60 -4.60 11.86
N ARG A 322 8.41 -4.38 12.92
CA ARG A 322 8.02 -4.51 14.34
C ARG A 322 7.48 -5.90 14.71
N GLN A 323 8.08 -6.96 14.17
CA GLN A 323 7.64 -8.35 14.39
C GLN A 323 8.43 -9.11 15.45
N ASN A 324 9.38 -8.47 16.12
CA ASN A 324 10.27 -9.18 17.04
C ASN A 324 9.54 -9.77 18.26
N ASP A 325 8.40 -9.18 18.63
CA ASP A 325 7.70 -9.47 19.89
C ASP A 325 6.26 -9.95 19.72
N THR A 326 5.78 -10.14 18.48
CA THR A 326 4.38 -10.52 18.24
C THR A 326 4.22 -11.65 17.24
N ASP A 327 3.36 -12.62 17.55
CA ASP A 327 2.99 -13.74 16.65
C ASP A 327 1.97 -13.35 15.57
N SER A 328 1.56 -12.07 15.49
CA SER A 328 0.35 -11.66 14.79
C SER A 328 0.54 -11.15 13.37
N LEU A 329 1.77 -10.93 12.91
CA LEU A 329 2.06 -10.26 11.64
C LEU A 329 2.56 -11.23 10.54
N ALA A 330 2.91 -10.68 9.38
CA ALA A 330 3.26 -11.43 8.18
C ALA A 330 4.40 -12.42 8.41
N LYS A 331 4.19 -13.67 8.08
CA LYS A 331 5.26 -14.67 8.11
C LYS A 331 6.04 -14.62 6.80
N ILE A 332 7.22 -14.03 6.84
CA ILE A 332 8.21 -14.19 5.78
C ILE A 332 9.24 -15.17 6.31
N SER A 333 9.34 -16.35 5.70
CA SER A 333 10.36 -17.31 6.08
C SER A 333 11.74 -16.86 5.59
N TYR A 334 12.80 -17.33 6.26
CA TYR A 334 14.16 -17.06 5.81
C TYR A 334 14.44 -17.55 4.38
N GLU A 335 13.83 -18.66 3.98
CA GLU A 335 13.93 -19.18 2.61
C GLU A 335 13.25 -18.27 1.58
N GLN A 336 12.09 -17.73 1.93
CA GLN A 336 11.39 -16.72 1.09
C GLN A 336 12.22 -15.45 0.98
N PHE A 337 12.83 -14.99 2.08
CA PHE A 337 13.73 -13.84 2.07
C PHE A 337 14.96 -14.05 1.17
N ILE A 338 15.60 -15.20 1.22
CA ILE A 338 16.75 -15.52 0.35
C ILE A 338 16.34 -15.50 -1.13
N LYS A 339 15.15 -16.02 -1.44
CA LYS A 339 14.66 -16.09 -2.82
C LYS A 339 14.19 -14.74 -3.37
N SER A 340 13.47 -13.99 -2.54
CA SER A 340 12.86 -12.71 -2.91
C SER A 340 13.10 -11.69 -1.79
N PRO A 341 14.30 -11.10 -1.72
CA PRO A 341 14.71 -10.28 -0.60
C PRO A 341 14.02 -8.92 -0.59
N ILE A 342 13.51 -8.57 0.59
CA ILE A 342 13.07 -7.22 0.95
C ILE A 342 13.89 -6.82 2.17
N PHE A 343 14.69 -5.78 2.06
CA PHE A 343 15.51 -5.29 3.17
C PHE A 343 14.73 -4.27 3.97
N GLY A 344 14.77 -4.37 5.30
CA GLY A 344 14.17 -3.39 6.20
C GLY A 344 15.22 -2.65 7.00
N ILE A 345 15.11 -1.33 7.10
CA ILE A 345 15.98 -0.47 7.90
C ILE A 345 15.09 0.40 8.77
N SER A 346 15.18 0.26 10.09
CA SER A 346 14.54 1.16 11.05
C SER A 346 15.43 2.38 11.27
N LEU A 347 14.87 3.59 11.14
CA LEU A 347 15.59 4.85 11.27
C LEU A 347 15.27 5.58 12.58
N GLN A 348 14.17 5.20 13.22
CA GLN A 348 13.71 5.82 14.47
C GLN A 348 13.53 4.74 15.55
N PRO A 349 13.64 5.12 16.84
CA PRO A 349 13.31 4.22 17.93
C PRO A 349 11.85 3.76 17.82
N ASP A 350 11.63 2.51 18.14
CA ASP A 350 10.27 1.99 18.33
C ASP A 350 9.83 2.36 19.75
N LEU A 351 8.78 3.15 19.85
CA LEU A 351 8.21 3.61 21.12
C LEU A 351 6.84 3.01 21.40
N ASP A 352 6.33 2.15 20.49
CA ASP A 352 5.04 1.49 20.66
C ASP A 352 5.18 0.30 21.64
N GLU A 353 4.69 0.45 22.82
CA GLU A 353 4.57 -0.62 23.83
C GLU A 353 3.32 -1.50 23.63
N GLY A 354 2.90 -1.74 22.39
CA GLY A 354 1.85 -2.70 22.06
C GLY A 354 0.41 -2.29 22.39
N ASP A 355 0.18 -1.12 22.97
CA ASP A 355 -1.16 -0.61 23.28
C ASP A 355 -1.67 0.28 22.14
N ALA A 356 -2.69 -0.18 21.42
CA ALA A 356 -3.33 0.57 20.32
C ALA A 356 -3.89 1.96 20.72
N HIS A 357 -3.90 2.27 22.01
CA HIS A 357 -4.41 3.53 22.54
C HIS A 357 -3.32 4.58 22.86
N ASN A 358 -2.05 4.18 22.93
CA ASN A 358 -0.93 5.05 23.27
C ASN A 358 0.09 5.13 22.11
N VAL A 359 -0.34 5.54 20.93
CA VAL A 359 0.59 5.78 19.82
C VAL A 359 1.45 6.99 20.15
N MET A 360 2.73 6.77 20.45
CA MET A 360 3.72 7.83 20.59
C MET A 360 4.30 8.16 19.22
N VAL A 361 4.26 9.43 18.86
CA VAL A 361 4.86 9.96 17.64
C VAL A 361 6.27 10.46 17.97
N ASN A 362 7.28 9.95 17.28
CA ASN A 362 8.63 10.45 17.39
C ASN A 362 8.72 11.92 16.92
N PRO A 363 9.60 12.74 17.53
CA PRO A 363 9.86 14.08 17.00
C PRO A 363 10.26 14.02 15.53
N ALA A 364 9.69 14.91 14.72
CA ALA A 364 10.05 15.00 13.32
C ALA A 364 11.56 15.33 13.19
N ARG A 365 12.29 14.45 12.50
CA ARG A 365 13.68 14.67 12.11
C ARG A 365 13.70 15.11 10.67
N GLU A 366 14.36 16.21 10.38
CA GLU A 366 14.61 16.67 9.01
C GLU A 366 16.03 16.30 8.59
N GLY A 367 16.26 16.11 7.30
CA GLY A 367 17.57 15.75 6.76
C GLY A 367 17.52 15.36 5.29
N ILE A 368 18.61 14.78 4.82
CA ILE A 368 18.74 14.20 3.49
C ILE A 368 19.09 12.73 3.62
N LEU A 369 18.23 11.87 3.07
CA LEU A 369 18.43 10.44 3.03
C LEU A 369 19.18 10.04 1.75
N ARG A 370 20.27 9.32 1.91
CA ARG A 370 21.07 8.71 0.87
C ARG A 370 21.17 7.21 1.12
N MET A 371 21.21 6.40 0.06
CA MET A 371 21.45 4.96 0.18
C MET A 371 22.66 4.56 -0.66
N GLN A 372 23.54 3.74 -0.11
CA GLN A 372 24.69 3.19 -0.81
C GLN A 372 24.49 1.69 -1.01
N LEU A 373 24.69 1.26 -2.25
CA LEU A 373 24.60 -0.13 -2.66
C LEU A 373 25.91 -0.54 -3.34
N ARG A 374 26.35 -1.78 -3.08
CA ARG A 374 27.47 -2.39 -3.78
C ARG A 374 27.10 -3.83 -4.15
N PHE A 375 27.50 -4.23 -5.32
CA PHE A 375 27.26 -5.56 -5.87
C PHE A 375 28.55 -6.37 -5.89
N ALA A 376 28.48 -7.68 -5.71
CA ALA A 376 29.65 -8.57 -5.78
C ALA A 376 30.17 -8.72 -7.21
N LYS A 377 29.28 -8.53 -8.20
CA LYS A 377 29.59 -8.55 -9.64
C LYS A 377 28.86 -7.37 -10.29
N PRO A 378 29.38 -6.79 -11.39
CA PRO A 378 28.66 -5.80 -12.16
C PRO A 378 27.26 -6.33 -12.55
N LEU A 379 26.25 -5.46 -12.52
CA LEU A 379 24.91 -5.82 -12.94
C LEU A 379 24.91 -6.23 -14.42
N GLU A 380 24.33 -7.39 -14.71
CA GLU A 380 24.23 -7.88 -16.10
C GLU A 380 23.25 -7.03 -16.92
N GLU A 381 22.15 -6.59 -16.28
CA GLU A 381 21.08 -5.80 -16.88
C GLU A 381 20.73 -4.60 -15.99
N SER A 382 20.00 -3.64 -16.57
CA SER A 382 19.45 -2.53 -15.80
C SER A 382 18.37 -3.04 -14.85
N ILE A 383 18.39 -2.56 -13.61
CA ILE A 383 17.43 -2.92 -12.58
C ILE A 383 16.73 -1.66 -12.05
N THR A 384 15.64 -1.85 -11.34
CA THR A 384 14.93 -0.77 -10.64
C THR A 384 14.93 -1.06 -9.13
N ALA A 385 15.44 -0.10 -8.36
CA ALA A 385 15.37 -0.10 -6.91
C ALA A 385 14.01 0.43 -6.47
N ILE A 386 13.24 -0.38 -5.75
CA ILE A 386 11.95 0.00 -5.16
C ILE A 386 12.18 0.33 -3.69
N ILE A 387 11.86 1.55 -3.29
CA ILE A 387 12.09 2.07 -1.95
C ILE A 387 10.76 2.53 -1.37
N LEU A 388 10.24 1.79 -0.40
CA LEU A 388 9.07 2.14 0.37
C LEU A 388 9.51 2.79 1.68
N MET A 389 8.93 3.92 2.02
CA MET A 389 9.30 4.72 3.19
C MET A 389 8.06 5.05 4.00
N ASP A 390 8.07 4.77 5.30
CA ASP A 390 6.96 5.00 6.21
C ASP A 390 7.14 6.29 7.02
N PHE A 391 6.05 7.04 7.16
CA PHE A 391 6.01 8.32 7.86
C PHE A 391 4.81 8.40 8.80
N ASP A 392 4.92 9.23 9.83
CA ASP A 392 3.77 9.73 10.57
C ASP A 392 3.25 10.97 9.86
N SER A 393 1.97 10.97 9.53
CA SER A 393 1.29 12.04 8.80
C SER A 393 -0.04 12.34 9.46
N GLU A 394 -0.65 13.44 9.10
CA GLU A 394 -1.97 13.83 9.61
C GLU A 394 -2.76 14.62 8.57
N ILE A 395 -4.07 14.40 8.57
CA ILE A 395 -5.01 15.29 7.90
C ILE A 395 -5.59 16.19 8.98
N ARG A 396 -5.59 17.48 8.71
CA ARG A 396 -6.20 18.49 9.56
C ARG A 396 -7.38 19.14 8.85
N VAL A 397 -8.42 19.41 9.63
CA VAL A 397 -9.56 20.22 9.19
C VAL A 397 -9.64 21.40 10.13
N ASP A 398 -9.47 22.61 9.58
CA ASP A 398 -9.53 23.83 10.37
C ASP A 398 -11.00 24.19 10.72
N PRO A 399 -11.25 25.15 11.64
CA PRO A 399 -12.61 25.57 12.00
C PRO A 399 -13.45 26.11 10.84
N ASP A 400 -12.82 26.56 9.76
CA ASP A 400 -13.47 27.04 8.54
C ASP A 400 -13.81 25.90 7.57
N GLY A 401 -13.43 24.64 7.89
CA GLY A 401 -13.69 23.45 7.08
C GLY A 401 -12.69 23.20 5.97
N ASN A 402 -11.51 23.88 5.99
CA ASN A 402 -10.46 23.64 5.01
C ASN A 402 -9.61 22.44 5.41
N PHE A 403 -9.35 21.58 4.44
CA PHE A 403 -8.50 20.42 4.61
C PHE A 403 -7.04 20.76 4.35
N SER A 404 -6.14 20.12 5.10
CA SER A 404 -4.70 20.16 4.85
C SER A 404 -4.07 18.79 5.17
N PHE A 405 -3.13 18.36 4.34
CA PHE A 405 -2.32 17.17 4.58
C PHE A 405 -0.94 17.60 5.05
N LYS A 406 -0.49 17.03 6.18
CA LYS A 406 0.85 17.22 6.73
C LYS A 406 1.56 15.88 6.82
N ARG A 407 2.68 15.80 6.15
CA ARG A 407 3.62 14.70 6.24
C ARG A 407 4.59 14.91 7.35
#